data_f65709aa7090dd084729ffbf71385d91
#
_entry.id   f65709aa7090dd084729ffbf71385d91
#
_cell.length_a   1.000
_cell.length_b   1.000
_cell.length_c   1.000
_cell.angle_alpha   90.00
_cell.angle_beta   90.00
_cell.angle_gamma   90.00
#
_symmetry.space_group_name_H-M   'P 1'
#
loop_
_entity.id
_entity.type
_entity.pdbx_description
1 polymer ?
#
loop_
_entity_poly.entity_id
_entity_poly.type
_entity_poly.pdbx_seq_one_letter_code
_entity_poly.pdbx_strand_id
1 'polypeptide(L)'
;FRAPHHTVSVQGLTGGGRIPQPGEISLAHKGVLFLDELPEFARETVEALRQPLEEGAVHLVRLGGSYVYPADFMLVAAMNPCPCGYYPDMQKCRCTQTAIHRYLERISQPILDRIDICVEAQALTFGELTGQQKEETSAAIQKRVAVAQDIQRERYRKEGFSYNSQIPATKIREYCALDKKQEQYMEEIYGKLQL
;
A
#
# COMPACT_ATOMS: atom_id res chain seq x y z
N PHE A 1 14.00 -4.44 1.29
CA PHE A 1 12.89 -4.71 2.21
C PHE A 1 13.14 -4.02 3.55
N ARG A 2 12.14 -3.26 4.01
CA ARG A 2 12.16 -2.56 5.31
C ARG A 2 10.86 -2.86 6.04
N ALA A 3 10.95 -3.16 7.34
CA ALA A 3 9.80 -3.48 8.19
C ALA A 3 9.98 -2.83 9.57
N PRO A 4 9.79 -1.50 9.68
CA PRO A 4 9.91 -0.83 10.96
C PRO A 4 8.77 -1.25 11.91
N HIS A 5 9.08 -1.31 13.20
CA HIS A 5 8.09 -1.56 14.22
C HIS A 5 7.12 -0.37 14.37
N HIS A 6 5.88 -0.60 14.77
CA HIS A 6 4.85 0.45 14.90
C HIS A 6 5.22 1.58 15.88
N THR A 7 6.21 1.38 16.76
CA THR A 7 6.72 2.42 17.67
C THR A 7 7.71 3.39 17.01
N VAL A 8 8.01 3.22 15.71
CA VAL A 8 8.89 4.13 14.99
C VAL A 8 8.33 5.55 15.02
N SER A 9 9.19 6.53 15.28
CA SER A 9 8.80 7.94 15.22
C SER A 9 8.67 8.43 13.78
N VAL A 10 7.97 9.55 13.58
CA VAL A 10 7.92 10.25 12.28
C VAL A 10 9.32 10.46 11.72
N GLN A 11 10.26 10.91 12.57
CA GLN A 11 11.64 11.14 12.15
C GLN A 11 12.39 9.84 11.79
N GLY A 12 12.12 8.75 12.49
CA GLY A 12 12.67 7.43 12.12
C GLY A 12 12.14 6.96 10.77
N LEU A 13 10.86 7.25 10.46
CA LEU A 13 10.23 6.85 9.22
C LEU A 13 10.66 7.76 8.04
N THR A 14 10.62 9.08 8.19
CA THR A 14 10.93 10.04 7.11
C THR A 14 12.40 10.43 7.04
N GLY A 15 13.12 10.26 8.13
CA GLY A 15 14.47 10.77 8.27
C GLY A 15 14.53 12.12 8.97
N GLY A 16 15.75 12.63 9.15
CA GLY A 16 15.99 13.89 9.84
C GLY A 16 17.28 13.88 10.64
N GLY A 17 17.27 14.56 11.77
CA GLY A 17 18.45 14.76 12.63
C GLY A 17 19.12 16.12 12.40
N ARG A 18 20.15 16.39 13.21
CA ARG A 18 20.99 17.61 13.08
C ARG A 18 21.74 17.61 11.75
N ILE A 19 22.29 16.46 11.39
CA ILE A 19 22.79 16.16 10.04
C ILE A 19 21.72 15.29 9.42
N PRO A 20 21.00 15.78 8.37
CA PRO A 20 19.90 15.03 7.77
C PRO A 20 20.32 13.65 7.28
N GLN A 21 19.62 12.63 7.75
CA GLN A 21 19.81 11.24 7.36
C GLN A 21 18.49 10.71 6.77
N PRO A 22 18.55 9.80 5.79
CA PRO A 22 17.34 9.16 5.26
C PRO A 22 16.67 8.27 6.32
N GLY A 23 15.33 8.26 6.34
CA GLY A 23 14.54 7.36 7.17
C GLY A 23 14.18 6.05 6.46
N GLU A 24 13.36 5.22 7.13
CA GLU A 24 12.93 3.90 6.65
C GLU A 24 12.26 3.97 5.27
N ILE A 25 11.50 5.03 4.99
CA ILE A 25 10.87 5.28 3.68
C ILE A 25 11.92 5.34 2.56
N SER A 26 12.94 6.18 2.74
CA SER A 26 14.00 6.35 1.74
C SER A 26 14.90 5.13 1.64
N LEU A 27 15.13 4.43 2.75
CA LEU A 27 15.84 3.15 2.78
C LEU A 27 15.08 2.02 2.07
N ALA A 28 13.75 2.16 1.92
CA ALA A 28 12.91 1.24 1.15
C ALA A 28 12.89 1.55 -0.36
N HIS A 29 13.56 2.62 -0.83
CA HIS A 29 13.57 3.03 -2.23
C HIS A 29 13.89 1.86 -3.19
N LYS A 30 13.07 1.73 -4.26
CA LYS A 30 13.09 0.61 -5.21
C LYS A 30 12.89 -0.78 -4.56
N GLY A 31 12.32 -0.81 -3.37
CA GLY A 31 12.02 -2.04 -2.64
C GLY A 31 10.62 -2.00 -2.03
N VAL A 32 10.49 -2.63 -0.86
CA VAL A 32 9.23 -2.78 -0.15
C VAL A 32 9.35 -2.19 1.24
N LEU A 33 8.40 -1.33 1.61
CA LEU A 33 8.14 -0.91 2.98
C LEU A 33 6.94 -1.70 3.51
N PHE A 34 7.16 -2.56 4.49
CA PHE A 34 6.13 -3.35 5.14
C PHE A 34 5.76 -2.75 6.50
N LEU A 35 4.50 -2.41 6.69
CA LEU A 35 3.98 -1.89 7.96
C LEU A 35 2.96 -2.88 8.52
N ASP A 36 3.38 -3.64 9.52
CA ASP A 36 2.50 -4.54 10.24
C ASP A 36 1.73 -3.77 11.32
N GLU A 37 0.50 -4.19 11.60
CA GLU A 37 -0.37 -3.53 12.57
C GLU A 37 -0.56 -2.03 12.28
N LEU A 38 -0.82 -1.66 11.04
CA LEU A 38 -0.88 -0.26 10.58
C LEU A 38 -1.68 0.68 11.51
N PRO A 39 -2.84 0.31 12.09
CA PRO A 39 -3.57 1.18 13.02
C PRO A 39 -2.87 1.40 14.38
N GLU A 40 -1.81 0.64 14.72
CA GLU A 40 -1.07 0.82 15.96
C GLU A 40 0.07 1.83 15.86
N PHE A 41 0.44 2.23 14.63
CA PHE A 41 1.35 3.37 14.44
C PHE A 41 0.70 4.67 14.93
N ALA A 42 1.52 5.58 15.43
CA ALA A 42 1.07 6.93 15.72
C ALA A 42 0.47 7.57 14.45
N ARG A 43 -0.68 8.23 14.58
CA ARG A 43 -1.38 8.84 13.44
C ARG A 43 -0.47 9.73 12.59
N GLU A 44 0.35 10.54 13.25
CA GLU A 44 1.31 11.44 12.60
C GLU A 44 2.35 10.68 11.77
N THR A 45 2.74 9.48 12.22
CA THR A 45 3.68 8.61 11.51
C THR A 45 3.04 8.05 10.24
N VAL A 46 1.77 7.64 10.29
CA VAL A 46 1.03 7.16 9.11
C VAL A 46 0.79 8.30 8.13
N GLU A 47 0.38 9.48 8.60
CA GLU A 47 0.17 10.66 7.74
C GLU A 47 1.45 11.11 7.02
N ALA A 48 2.62 10.89 7.63
CA ALA A 48 3.90 11.22 7.01
C ALA A 48 4.21 10.39 5.74
N LEU A 49 3.50 9.27 5.51
CA LEU A 49 3.60 8.48 4.26
C LEU A 49 2.96 9.19 3.07
N ARG A 50 2.02 10.11 3.30
CA ARG A 50 1.20 10.70 2.25
C ARG A 50 2.04 11.34 1.14
N GLN A 51 2.93 12.24 1.48
CA GLN A 51 3.77 12.92 0.51
C GLN A 51 4.72 11.96 -0.23
N PRO A 52 5.46 11.06 0.45
CA PRO A 52 6.29 10.09 -0.25
C PRO A 52 5.54 9.16 -1.21
N LEU A 53 4.30 8.77 -0.88
CA LEU A 53 3.47 7.95 -1.77
C LEU A 53 2.99 8.71 -3.01
N GLU A 54 2.80 10.04 -2.91
CA GLU A 54 2.40 10.90 -4.03
C GLU A 54 3.58 11.28 -4.92
N GLU A 55 4.69 11.69 -4.31
CA GLU A 55 5.79 12.36 -5.00
C GLU A 55 6.99 11.44 -5.26
N GLY A 56 7.02 10.26 -4.66
CA GLY A 56 8.17 9.34 -4.74
C GLY A 56 9.43 9.91 -4.08
N ALA A 57 9.28 10.87 -3.17
CA ALA A 57 10.37 11.56 -2.50
C ALA A 57 9.99 12.01 -1.08
N VAL A 58 10.97 12.08 -0.20
CA VAL A 58 10.87 12.71 1.13
C VAL A 58 11.59 14.05 1.10
N HIS A 59 10.90 15.12 1.48
CA HIS A 59 11.44 16.46 1.57
C HIS A 59 11.71 16.87 3.03
N LEU A 60 12.95 17.16 3.36
CA LEU A 60 13.38 17.59 4.69
C LEU A 60 13.89 19.03 4.62
N VAL A 61 13.21 19.95 5.28
CA VAL A 61 13.65 21.35 5.41
C VAL A 61 14.31 21.54 6.78
N ARG A 62 15.53 22.08 6.80
CA ARG A 62 16.31 22.39 8.02
C ARG A 62 16.96 23.78 7.88
N LEU A 63 17.46 24.31 8.98
CA LEU A 63 18.16 25.60 8.98
C LEU A 63 19.35 25.64 7.99
N GLY A 64 19.96 24.49 7.72
CA GLY A 64 21.11 24.39 6.79
C GLY A 64 20.72 24.14 5.33
N GLY A 65 19.42 24.06 4.98
CA GLY A 65 18.95 23.82 3.62
C GLY A 65 17.82 22.82 3.49
N SER A 66 17.42 22.57 2.25
CA SER A 66 16.43 21.56 1.88
C SER A 66 17.13 20.33 1.34
N TYR A 67 16.68 19.16 1.79
CA TYR A 67 17.20 17.85 1.40
C TYR A 67 16.07 17.04 0.81
N VAL A 68 16.33 16.37 -0.32
CA VAL A 68 15.37 15.50 -0.98
C VAL A 68 15.94 14.08 -1.05
N TYR A 69 15.25 13.12 -0.47
CA TYR A 69 15.61 11.72 -0.52
C TYR A 69 14.63 10.95 -1.40
N PRO A 70 15.10 10.09 -2.31
CA PRO A 70 14.20 9.29 -3.14
C PRO A 70 13.39 8.30 -2.29
N ALA A 71 12.12 8.10 -2.66
CA ALA A 71 11.16 7.30 -1.91
C ALA A 71 10.16 6.57 -2.83
N ASP A 72 10.63 6.05 -3.95
CA ASP A 72 9.83 5.20 -4.85
C ASP A 72 9.89 3.76 -4.33
N PHE A 73 8.86 3.33 -3.62
CA PHE A 73 8.78 2.04 -2.94
C PHE A 73 7.37 1.45 -3.09
N MET A 74 7.25 0.13 -2.91
CA MET A 74 5.97 -0.53 -2.75
C MET A 74 5.57 -0.51 -1.28
N LEU A 75 4.43 0.10 -0.95
CA LEU A 75 3.83 -0.01 0.37
C LEU A 75 3.06 -1.32 0.49
N VAL A 76 3.39 -2.11 1.50
CA VAL A 76 2.59 -3.26 1.94
C VAL A 76 2.23 -3.03 3.39
N ALA A 77 0.95 -3.08 3.71
CA ALA A 77 0.47 -2.89 5.08
C ALA A 77 -0.44 -4.04 5.50
N ALA A 78 -0.35 -4.43 6.74
CA ALA A 78 -1.26 -5.40 7.34
C ALA A 78 -2.00 -4.78 8.53
N MET A 79 -3.26 -5.18 8.72
CA MET A 79 -4.05 -4.74 9.86
C MET A 79 -5.11 -5.77 10.22
N ASN A 80 -5.52 -5.76 11.47
CA ASN A 80 -6.68 -6.49 11.94
C ASN A 80 -7.98 -5.75 11.60
N PRO A 81 -9.11 -6.44 11.45
CA PRO A 81 -10.40 -5.79 11.17
C PRO A 81 -10.99 -5.04 12.38
N CYS A 82 -10.45 -5.28 13.58
CA CYS A 82 -10.84 -4.62 14.84
C CYS A 82 -9.78 -4.83 15.92
N PRO A 83 -9.85 -4.14 17.07
CA PRO A 83 -8.86 -4.29 18.15
C PRO A 83 -8.67 -5.71 18.68
N CYS A 84 -9.69 -6.57 18.64
CA CYS A 84 -9.58 -7.96 19.08
C CYS A 84 -9.27 -8.95 17.94
N GLY A 85 -9.29 -8.50 16.67
CA GLY A 85 -8.94 -9.30 15.48
C GLY A 85 -10.05 -10.23 14.96
N TYR A 86 -11.23 -10.32 15.62
CA TYR A 86 -12.25 -11.32 15.28
C TYR A 86 -13.43 -10.81 14.47
N TYR A 87 -13.56 -9.51 14.25
CA TYR A 87 -14.64 -8.98 13.40
C TYR A 87 -14.47 -9.53 11.96
N PRO A 88 -15.53 -9.93 11.25
CA PRO A 88 -16.96 -9.83 11.58
C PRO A 88 -17.56 -11.00 12.40
N ASP A 89 -16.79 -11.96 12.88
CA ASP A 89 -17.28 -13.08 13.70
C ASP A 89 -17.81 -12.56 15.05
N MET A 90 -19.12 -12.28 15.11
CA MET A 90 -19.77 -11.73 16.30
C MET A 90 -19.83 -12.71 17.49
N GLN A 91 -19.51 -13.99 17.29
CA GLN A 91 -19.41 -14.96 18.40
C GLN A 91 -18.10 -14.80 19.17
N LYS A 92 -17.03 -14.42 18.46
CA LYS A 92 -15.69 -14.22 19.05
C LYS A 92 -15.40 -12.73 19.30
N CYS A 93 -15.87 -11.86 18.43
CA CYS A 93 -15.64 -10.42 18.53
C CYS A 93 -16.47 -9.83 19.69
N ARG A 94 -15.78 -9.17 20.62
CA ARG A 94 -16.39 -8.45 21.75
C ARG A 94 -16.29 -6.93 21.62
N CYS A 95 -15.83 -6.44 20.49
CA CYS A 95 -15.70 -5.02 20.24
C CYS A 95 -17.08 -4.40 20.00
N THR A 96 -17.33 -3.23 20.60
CA THR A 96 -18.49 -2.41 20.24
C THR A 96 -18.30 -1.82 18.85
N GLN A 97 -19.39 -1.48 18.15
CA GLN A 97 -19.32 -0.81 16.85
C GLN A 97 -18.50 0.49 16.91
N THR A 98 -18.68 1.25 17.99
CA THR A 98 -17.89 2.47 18.22
C THR A 98 -16.39 2.19 18.37
N ALA A 99 -16.01 1.08 19.01
CA ALA A 99 -14.60 0.71 19.15
C ALA A 99 -13.98 0.27 17.80
N ILE A 100 -14.76 -0.47 16.99
CA ILE A 100 -14.35 -0.87 15.64
C ILE A 100 -14.16 0.38 14.77
N HIS A 101 -15.14 1.26 14.74
CA HIS A 101 -15.09 2.49 13.95
C HIS A 101 -13.88 3.36 14.34
N ARG A 102 -13.69 3.62 15.63
CA ARG A 102 -12.54 4.38 16.14
C ARG A 102 -11.18 3.75 15.78
N TYR A 103 -11.12 2.41 15.72
CA TYR A 103 -9.92 1.70 15.35
C TYR A 103 -9.61 1.88 13.86
N LEU A 104 -10.60 1.75 12.99
CA LEU A 104 -10.44 1.94 11.55
C LEU A 104 -10.15 3.39 11.18
N GLU A 105 -10.75 4.36 11.88
CA GLU A 105 -10.51 5.80 11.69
C GLU A 105 -9.09 6.27 12.03
N ARG A 106 -8.25 5.42 12.63
CA ARG A 106 -6.83 5.73 12.83
C ARG A 106 -6.08 5.90 11.51
N ILE A 107 -6.57 5.24 10.46
CA ILE A 107 -6.06 5.39 9.10
C ILE A 107 -6.96 6.38 8.37
N SER A 108 -6.38 7.47 7.91
CA SER A 108 -7.16 8.51 7.22
C SER A 108 -7.53 8.08 5.81
N GLN A 109 -8.66 8.60 5.32
CA GLN A 109 -9.10 8.37 3.95
C GLN A 109 -8.04 8.72 2.91
N PRO A 110 -7.29 9.85 3.02
CA PRO A 110 -6.22 10.16 2.07
C PRO A 110 -5.12 9.11 1.98
N ILE A 111 -4.85 8.36 3.03
CA ILE A 111 -3.90 7.23 2.99
C ILE A 111 -4.54 6.02 2.31
N LEU A 112 -5.80 5.70 2.62
CA LEU A 112 -6.53 4.60 2.00
C LEU A 112 -6.67 4.79 0.48
N ASP A 113 -6.90 6.01 0.01
CA ASP A 113 -7.01 6.36 -1.41
C ASP A 113 -5.72 6.12 -2.20
N ARG A 114 -4.59 5.90 -1.52
CA ARG A 114 -3.29 5.58 -2.13
C ARG A 114 -2.93 4.11 -2.07
N ILE A 115 -3.82 3.30 -1.52
CA ILE A 115 -3.69 1.84 -1.47
C ILE A 115 -4.52 1.26 -2.61
N ASP A 116 -3.86 0.83 -3.68
CA ASP A 116 -4.53 0.37 -4.90
C ASP A 116 -5.24 -0.99 -4.73
N ILE A 117 -4.77 -1.84 -3.82
CA ILE A 117 -5.27 -3.20 -3.64
C ILE A 117 -5.48 -3.50 -2.16
N CYS A 118 -6.73 -3.80 -1.79
CA CYS A 118 -7.09 -4.29 -0.47
C CYS A 118 -7.54 -5.74 -0.57
N VAL A 119 -6.98 -6.61 0.28
CA VAL A 119 -7.28 -8.05 0.31
C VAL A 119 -7.68 -8.44 1.71
N GLU A 120 -8.76 -9.17 1.85
CA GLU A 120 -9.15 -9.78 3.12
C GLU A 120 -8.53 -11.18 3.23
N ALA A 121 -7.70 -11.40 4.25
CA ALA A 121 -7.13 -12.71 4.56
C ALA A 121 -8.17 -13.53 5.36
N GLN A 122 -8.58 -14.65 4.81
CA GLN A 122 -9.52 -15.56 5.47
C GLN A 122 -8.80 -16.43 6.51
N ALA A 123 -9.51 -16.74 7.61
CA ALA A 123 -9.01 -17.69 8.59
C ALA A 123 -8.97 -19.10 7.98
N LEU A 124 -7.83 -19.79 8.15
CA LEU A 124 -7.67 -21.15 7.68
C LEU A 124 -8.43 -22.13 8.60
N THR A 125 -9.06 -23.12 8.01
CA THR A 125 -9.63 -24.25 8.73
C THR A 125 -8.53 -25.22 9.17
N PHE A 126 -8.80 -26.03 10.18
CA PHE A 126 -7.84 -27.05 10.63
C PHE A 126 -7.48 -28.04 9.51
N GLY A 127 -8.44 -28.37 8.63
CA GLY A 127 -8.20 -29.24 7.47
C GLY A 127 -7.23 -28.62 6.45
N GLU A 128 -7.31 -27.32 6.23
CA GLU A 128 -6.38 -26.58 5.35
C GLU A 128 -4.98 -26.48 5.96
N LEU A 129 -4.89 -26.30 7.29
CA LEU A 129 -3.60 -26.28 8.00
C LEU A 129 -2.89 -27.64 8.01
N THR A 130 -3.66 -28.75 8.06
CA THR A 130 -3.13 -30.12 8.09
C THR A 130 -3.09 -30.79 6.72
N GLY A 131 -3.73 -30.19 5.73
CA GLY A 131 -3.79 -30.67 4.35
C GLY A 131 -2.41 -30.61 3.69
N GLN A 132 -2.05 -31.66 2.96
CA GLN A 132 -0.83 -31.73 2.15
C GLN A 132 -0.98 -30.99 0.81
N GLN A 133 -1.78 -29.93 0.73
CA GLN A 133 -1.82 -29.14 -0.49
C GLN A 133 -0.44 -28.49 -0.68
N LYS A 134 0.18 -28.78 -1.82
CA LYS A 134 1.43 -28.14 -2.20
C LYS A 134 1.14 -26.67 -2.47
N GLU A 135 1.53 -25.81 -1.55
CA GLU A 135 1.48 -24.38 -1.75
C GLU A 135 2.39 -23.97 -2.91
N GLU A 136 2.00 -22.91 -3.60
CA GLU A 136 2.81 -22.35 -4.68
C GLU A 136 4.13 -21.81 -4.10
N THR A 137 5.25 -22.24 -4.68
CA THR A 137 6.58 -21.79 -4.22
C THR A 137 6.84 -20.34 -4.61
N SER A 138 7.63 -19.61 -3.81
CA SER A 138 8.08 -18.25 -4.13
C SER A 138 8.77 -18.18 -5.50
N ALA A 139 9.49 -19.23 -5.91
CA ALA A 139 10.12 -19.31 -7.24
C ALA A 139 9.10 -19.38 -8.38
N ALA A 140 7.96 -20.07 -8.19
CA ALA A 140 6.89 -20.11 -9.18
C ALA A 140 6.18 -18.75 -9.28
N ILE A 141 5.90 -18.09 -8.14
CA ILE A 141 5.33 -16.74 -8.08
C ILE A 141 6.27 -15.75 -8.79
N GLN A 142 7.57 -15.81 -8.48
CA GLN A 142 8.57 -14.93 -9.10
C GLN A 142 8.58 -15.04 -10.63
N LYS A 143 8.47 -16.26 -11.17
CA LYS A 143 8.38 -16.47 -12.62
C LYS A 143 7.14 -15.80 -13.23
N ARG A 144 5.97 -15.93 -12.61
CA ARG A 144 4.74 -15.25 -13.08
C ARG A 144 4.88 -13.73 -13.04
N VAL A 145 5.45 -13.21 -11.94
CA VAL A 145 5.69 -11.77 -11.79
C VAL A 145 6.66 -11.27 -12.87
N ALA A 146 7.74 -12.00 -13.15
CA ALA A 146 8.70 -11.65 -14.19
C ALA A 146 8.02 -11.55 -15.57
N VAL A 147 7.19 -12.52 -15.93
CA VAL A 147 6.44 -12.50 -17.19
C VAL A 147 5.52 -11.26 -17.27
N ALA A 148 4.80 -10.94 -16.20
CA ALA A 148 3.94 -9.76 -16.17
C ALA A 148 4.74 -8.45 -16.30
N GLN A 149 5.92 -8.38 -15.68
CA GLN A 149 6.83 -7.23 -15.82
C GLN A 149 7.36 -7.09 -17.25
N ASP A 150 7.74 -8.19 -17.90
CA ASP A 150 8.25 -8.17 -19.27
C ASP A 150 7.17 -7.72 -20.26
N ILE A 151 5.90 -8.13 -20.07
CA ILE A 151 4.77 -7.65 -20.84
C ILE A 151 4.61 -6.12 -20.70
N GLN A 152 4.72 -5.60 -19.48
CA GLN A 152 4.64 -4.15 -19.25
C GLN A 152 5.81 -3.40 -19.90
N ARG A 153 7.04 -3.90 -19.75
CA ARG A 153 8.23 -3.30 -20.37
C ARG A 153 8.11 -3.26 -21.89
N GLU A 154 7.62 -4.32 -22.52
CA GLU A 154 7.42 -4.33 -23.97
C GLU A 154 6.28 -3.37 -24.38
N ARG A 155 5.17 -3.32 -23.62
CA ARG A 155 4.07 -2.38 -23.85
C ARG A 155 4.55 -0.93 -23.86
N TYR A 156 5.42 -0.58 -22.95
CA TYR A 156 5.89 0.79 -22.75
C TYR A 156 7.29 1.06 -23.29
N ARG A 157 7.81 0.17 -24.15
CA ARG A 157 9.18 0.28 -24.69
C ARG A 157 9.52 1.62 -25.33
N LYS A 158 8.51 2.32 -25.87
CA LYS A 158 8.66 3.63 -26.53
C LYS A 158 8.35 4.82 -25.60
N GLU A 159 8.04 4.54 -24.34
CA GLU A 159 7.61 5.53 -23.36
C GLU A 159 8.73 5.83 -22.35
N GLY A 160 8.59 6.93 -21.62
CA GLY A 160 9.49 7.29 -20.53
C GLY A 160 9.21 6.56 -19.21
N PHE A 161 8.31 5.56 -19.22
CA PHE A 161 7.91 4.75 -18.04
C PHE A 161 7.83 3.28 -18.40
N SER A 162 7.81 2.38 -17.39
CA SER A 162 7.90 0.93 -17.59
C SER A 162 6.75 0.13 -16.98
N TYR A 163 5.92 0.75 -16.12
CA TYR A 163 4.87 0.06 -15.36
C TYR A 163 3.53 0.77 -15.47
N ASN A 164 2.44 0.00 -15.35
CA ASN A 164 1.08 0.53 -15.40
C ASN A 164 0.83 1.66 -14.39
N SER A 165 1.41 1.55 -13.18
CA SER A 165 1.32 2.58 -12.13
C SER A 165 1.99 3.92 -12.50
N GLN A 166 2.79 3.95 -13.54
CA GLN A 166 3.52 5.13 -13.98
C GLN A 166 2.87 5.82 -15.19
N ILE A 167 1.71 5.32 -15.66
CA ILE A 167 1.00 5.93 -16.80
C ILE A 167 0.58 7.36 -16.42
N PRO A 168 1.05 8.40 -17.12
CA PRO A 168 0.62 9.75 -16.84
C PRO A 168 -0.84 9.95 -17.25
N ALA A 169 -1.55 10.84 -16.54
CA ALA A 169 -2.97 11.11 -16.78
C ALA A 169 -3.29 11.43 -18.25
N THR A 170 -2.36 12.09 -18.95
CA THR A 170 -2.49 12.43 -20.38
C THR A 170 -2.52 11.21 -21.31
N LYS A 171 -2.01 10.04 -20.85
CA LYS A 171 -1.97 8.81 -21.64
C LYS A 171 -2.95 7.72 -21.18
N ILE A 172 -3.74 7.97 -20.13
CA ILE A 172 -4.72 7.01 -19.64
C ILE A 172 -5.70 6.60 -20.74
N ARG A 173 -6.20 7.55 -21.55
CA ARG A 173 -7.14 7.24 -22.63
C ARG A 173 -6.54 6.39 -23.74
N GLU A 174 -5.24 6.45 -23.95
CA GLU A 174 -4.52 5.64 -24.94
C GLU A 174 -4.36 4.18 -24.48
N TYR A 175 -3.94 3.98 -23.22
CA TYR A 175 -3.60 2.67 -22.68
C TYR A 175 -4.75 1.97 -21.94
N CYS A 176 -5.74 2.73 -21.50
CA CYS A 176 -6.88 2.25 -20.72
C CYS A 176 -8.22 2.59 -21.41
N ALA A 177 -8.24 2.61 -22.75
CA ALA A 177 -9.48 2.82 -23.49
C ALA A 177 -10.50 1.73 -23.16
N LEU A 178 -11.73 2.15 -22.84
CA LEU A 178 -12.86 1.26 -22.56
C LEU A 178 -13.73 1.13 -23.80
N ASP A 179 -14.29 -0.05 -24.06
CA ASP A 179 -15.38 -0.20 -25.01
C ASP A 179 -16.72 0.23 -24.37
N LYS A 180 -17.77 0.38 -25.19
CA LYS A 180 -19.09 0.84 -24.72
C LYS A 180 -19.69 0.00 -23.59
N LYS A 181 -19.43 -1.32 -23.56
CA LYS A 181 -19.93 -2.20 -22.49
C LYS A 181 -19.17 -2.00 -21.20
N GLN A 182 -17.87 -1.80 -21.31
CA GLN A 182 -17.00 -1.52 -20.18
C GLN A 182 -17.32 -0.13 -19.59
N GLU A 183 -17.59 0.88 -20.44
CA GLU A 183 -18.03 2.20 -19.98
C GLU A 183 -19.34 2.12 -19.20
N GLN A 184 -20.35 1.43 -19.72
CA GLN A 184 -21.63 1.23 -19.02
C GLN A 184 -21.45 0.50 -17.68
N TYR A 185 -20.63 -0.53 -17.65
CA TYR A 185 -20.33 -1.26 -16.41
C TYR A 185 -19.61 -0.37 -15.38
N MET A 186 -18.65 0.44 -15.82
CA MET A 186 -17.96 1.40 -14.96
C MET A 186 -18.90 2.48 -14.43
N GLU A 187 -19.82 2.98 -15.25
CA GLU A 187 -20.84 3.95 -14.84
C GLU A 187 -21.76 3.37 -13.74
N GLU A 188 -22.20 2.11 -13.89
CA GLU A 188 -22.96 1.42 -12.86
C GLU A 188 -22.20 1.28 -11.54
N ILE A 189 -20.91 0.90 -11.61
CA ILE A 189 -20.05 0.78 -10.41
C ILE A 189 -19.86 2.14 -9.76
N TYR A 190 -19.55 3.17 -10.54
CA TYR A 190 -19.38 4.53 -10.06
C TYR A 190 -20.61 5.03 -9.30
N GLY A 191 -21.80 4.81 -9.86
CA GLY A 191 -23.06 5.16 -9.22
C GLY A 191 -23.36 4.35 -7.95
N LYS A 192 -23.03 3.04 -7.92
CA LYS A 192 -23.23 2.18 -6.73
C LYS A 192 -22.29 2.52 -5.58
N LEU A 193 -21.06 2.88 -5.88
CA LEU A 193 -20.04 3.20 -4.88
C LEU A 193 -20.05 4.68 -4.47
N GLN A 194 -20.85 5.51 -5.13
CA GLN A 194 -20.95 6.96 -4.89
C GLN A 194 -19.57 7.66 -4.97
N LEU A 195 -18.74 7.25 -5.94
CA LEU A 195 -17.41 7.80 -6.20
C LEU A 195 -17.48 9.16 -6.89
#